data_a332692c82baf721f423995ab129b2b6
#
_entry.id   a332692c82baf721f423995ab129b2b6
#
_cell.length_a   1.000
_cell.length_b   1.000
_cell.length_c   1.000
_cell.angle_alpha   90.00
_cell.angle_beta   90.00
_cell.angle_gamma   90.00
#
_symmetry.space_group_name_H-M   'P 1'
#
loop_
_entity.id
_entity.type
_entity.pdbx_description
1 polymer ?
#
loop_
_entity_poly.entity_id
_entity_poly.type
_entity_poly.pdbx_seq_one_letter_code
_entity_poly.pdbx_strand_id
1 'polypeptide(L)'
;AAHGLPTIPTTWLEPEAHYSKHQVHTRFPADGDFVVKPAVSSGGRGTGRYTATDATSRSEAILHAQHELRHGRSVMVQRYLDAIDQTGEVSLVFLNGIVSYRVEKQAMLHPRYRNENEVKVENVLNNRPPSEHELVWAERVRQVLHEVIRERTGRDHLMLFDRVDLVPAAKDDPNEFYLMEISLIDSSLYLSADPQNLEKFADAIAVRASW
;
A
#
# COMPACT_ATOMS: atom_id res chain seq x y z
N ALA A 1 -7.69 -0.53 11.03
CA ALA A 1 -7.72 -0.65 12.49
C ALA A 1 -9.15 -0.67 13.06
N ALA A 2 -10.07 0.19 12.61
CA ALA A 2 -11.44 0.25 13.15
C ALA A 2 -12.23 -1.06 13.01
N HIS A 3 -11.97 -1.84 11.95
CA HIS A 3 -12.61 -3.13 11.68
C HIS A 3 -11.72 -4.34 12.00
N GLY A 4 -10.71 -4.18 12.87
CA GLY A 4 -9.88 -5.29 13.34
C GLY A 4 -8.87 -5.84 12.31
N LEU A 5 -8.63 -5.13 11.21
CA LEU A 5 -7.56 -5.47 10.27
C LEU A 5 -6.23 -4.88 10.75
N PRO A 6 -5.13 -5.64 10.76
CA PRO A 6 -3.79 -5.13 10.99
C PRO A 6 -3.40 -4.19 9.84
N THR A 7 -3.26 -2.92 10.17
CA THR A 7 -2.77 -1.88 9.25
C THR A 7 -1.52 -1.27 9.85
N ILE A 8 -0.63 -0.75 9.01
CA ILE A 8 0.56 -0.06 9.50
C ILE A 8 0.13 1.19 10.27
N PRO A 9 0.52 1.33 11.57
CA PRO A 9 0.19 2.52 12.34
C PRO A 9 0.66 3.78 11.62
N THR A 10 -0.26 4.72 11.44
CA THR A 10 -0.04 5.93 10.64
C THR A 10 -0.25 7.18 11.48
N THR A 11 0.74 8.06 11.49
CA THR A 11 0.58 9.43 11.98
C THR A 11 0.27 10.33 10.80
N TRP A 12 -0.83 11.09 10.91
CA TRP A 12 -1.28 12.04 9.90
C TRP A 12 -0.82 13.44 10.23
N LEU A 13 -0.37 14.16 9.22
CA LEU A 13 -0.06 15.59 9.29
C LEU A 13 -0.93 16.29 8.24
N GLU A 14 -1.74 17.23 8.71
CA GLU A 14 -2.68 17.97 7.87
C GLU A 14 -2.17 19.37 7.58
N PRO A 15 -2.27 19.87 6.33
CA PRO A 15 -1.69 21.16 5.94
C PRO A 15 -2.26 22.35 6.72
N GLU A 16 -3.52 22.28 7.14
CA GLU A 16 -4.22 23.34 7.88
C GLU A 16 -3.65 23.55 9.29
N ALA A 17 -2.93 22.57 9.84
CA ALA A 17 -2.33 22.68 11.17
C ALA A 17 -1.06 23.52 11.22
N HIS A 18 -0.50 23.90 10.07
CA HIS A 18 0.66 24.78 9.94
C HIS A 18 1.87 24.40 10.84
N TYR A 19 2.27 23.14 10.81
CA TYR A 19 3.32 22.60 11.67
C TYR A 19 4.66 23.32 11.53
N SER A 20 5.25 23.72 12.67
CA SER A 20 6.67 24.09 12.73
C SER A 20 7.57 22.86 12.48
N LYS A 21 8.86 23.09 12.17
CA LYS A 21 9.83 21.99 12.01
C LYS A 21 9.87 21.08 13.25
N HIS A 22 9.86 21.67 14.43
CA HIS A 22 9.86 20.92 15.69
C HIS A 22 8.61 20.04 15.84
N GLN A 23 7.43 20.57 15.54
CA GLN A 23 6.19 19.80 15.59
C GLN A 23 6.16 18.66 14.59
N VAL A 24 6.70 18.83 13.37
CA VAL A 24 6.87 17.73 12.41
C VAL A 24 7.83 16.69 12.99
N HIS A 25 8.99 17.12 13.50
CA HIS A 25 9.99 16.23 14.10
C HIS A 25 9.43 15.33 15.20
N THR A 26 8.57 15.88 16.09
CA THR A 26 7.96 15.12 17.19
C THR A 26 6.92 14.09 16.76
N ARG A 27 6.51 14.11 15.50
CA ARG A 27 5.54 13.15 14.90
C ARG A 27 6.23 11.95 14.26
N PHE A 28 7.55 11.99 14.12
CA PHE A 28 8.31 10.89 13.57
C PHE A 28 8.64 9.83 14.63
N PRO A 29 8.79 8.56 14.24
CA PRO A 29 9.27 7.51 15.13
C PRO A 29 10.59 7.89 15.80
N ALA A 30 10.84 7.35 16.99
CA ALA A 30 12.08 7.58 17.72
C ALA A 30 13.22 6.67 17.22
N ASP A 31 12.90 5.51 16.70
CA ASP A 31 13.81 4.46 16.26
C ASP A 31 13.37 3.80 14.95
N GLY A 32 14.26 3.03 14.36
CA GLY A 32 14.03 2.28 13.13
C GLY A 32 13.90 3.16 11.89
N ASP A 33 13.54 2.53 10.79
CA ASP A 33 13.22 3.22 9.56
C ASP A 33 11.73 3.59 9.50
N PHE A 34 11.43 4.67 8.80
CA PHE A 34 10.07 5.13 8.60
C PHE A 34 9.87 5.73 7.21
N VAL A 35 8.61 5.81 6.81
CA VAL A 35 8.19 6.33 5.51
C VAL A 35 7.45 7.63 5.71
N VAL A 36 7.75 8.61 4.88
CA VAL A 36 6.99 9.84 4.69
C VAL A 36 6.41 9.81 3.28
N LYS A 37 5.11 9.99 3.14
CA LYS A 37 4.44 9.98 1.84
C LYS A 37 3.21 10.89 1.84
N PRO A 38 2.83 11.49 0.69
CA PRO A 38 1.56 12.19 0.59
C PRO A 38 0.38 11.20 0.70
N ALA A 39 -0.73 11.67 1.26
CA ALA A 39 -1.94 10.86 1.42
C ALA A 39 -2.57 10.45 0.08
N VAL A 40 -2.39 11.27 -0.95
CA VAL A 40 -2.86 11.02 -2.31
C VAL A 40 -1.67 11.00 -3.25
N SER A 41 -1.37 9.83 -3.80
CA SER A 41 -0.25 9.61 -4.72
C SER A 41 -0.48 8.34 -5.52
N SER A 42 0.28 8.15 -6.59
CA SER A 42 0.28 6.95 -7.41
C SER A 42 1.72 6.58 -7.79
N GLY A 43 2.03 5.28 -7.89
CA GLY A 43 3.34 4.78 -8.28
C GLY A 43 4.47 5.19 -7.32
N GLY A 44 4.19 5.32 -6.04
CA GLY A 44 5.17 5.69 -5.01
C GLY A 44 5.76 7.11 -5.13
N ARG A 45 5.15 7.98 -5.95
CA ARG A 45 5.60 9.36 -6.10
C ARG A 45 5.49 10.11 -4.77
N GLY A 46 6.52 10.88 -4.43
CA GLY A 46 6.58 11.60 -3.17
C GLY A 46 6.69 10.68 -1.95
N THR A 47 7.13 9.44 -2.10
CA THR A 47 7.36 8.51 -0.99
C THR A 47 8.85 8.42 -0.70
N GLY A 48 9.24 8.67 0.55
CA GLY A 48 10.62 8.57 1.01
C GLY A 48 10.76 7.66 2.24
N ARG A 49 11.86 6.88 2.31
CA ARG A 49 12.26 6.09 3.48
C ARG A 49 13.40 6.83 4.20
N TYR A 50 13.30 6.92 5.51
CA TYR A 50 14.20 7.67 6.37
C TYR A 50 14.57 6.86 7.61
N THR A 51 15.75 7.11 8.16
CA THR A 51 16.24 6.47 9.39
C THR A 51 16.06 7.41 10.58
N ALA A 52 15.33 6.97 11.59
CA ALA A 52 14.95 7.81 12.72
C ALA A 52 16.14 8.27 13.58
N THR A 53 17.17 7.43 13.71
CA THR A 53 18.37 7.70 14.53
C THR A 53 19.47 8.48 13.79
N ASP A 54 19.35 8.66 12.47
CA ASP A 54 20.26 9.45 11.66
C ASP A 54 19.78 10.90 11.55
N ALA A 55 20.60 11.86 12.03
CA ALA A 55 20.21 13.27 12.08
C ALA A 55 20.03 13.90 10.69
N THR A 56 20.80 13.47 9.70
CA THR A 56 20.71 13.96 8.32
C THR A 56 19.43 13.45 7.67
N SER A 57 19.20 12.14 7.74
CA SER A 57 18.00 11.50 7.22
C SER A 57 16.73 12.10 7.85
N ARG A 58 16.78 12.36 9.15
CA ARG A 58 15.67 12.99 9.88
C ARG A 58 15.40 14.42 9.43
N SER A 59 16.44 15.19 9.14
CA SER A 59 16.32 16.55 8.61
C SER A 59 15.71 16.55 7.20
N GLU A 60 16.12 15.62 6.35
CA GLU A 60 15.55 15.41 5.02
C GLU A 60 14.06 15.04 5.11
N ALA A 61 13.69 14.13 6.02
CA ALA A 61 12.30 13.77 6.27
C ALA A 61 11.43 14.97 6.67
N ILE A 62 11.97 15.88 7.52
CA ILE A 62 11.27 17.12 7.92
C ILE A 62 11.05 18.01 6.70
N LEU A 63 12.07 18.20 5.88
CA LEU A 63 11.97 19.03 4.67
C LEU A 63 10.96 18.43 3.68
N HIS A 64 10.98 17.11 3.51
CA HIS A 64 10.02 16.40 2.67
C HIS A 64 8.58 16.59 3.17
N ALA A 65 8.30 16.31 4.43
CA ALA A 65 6.96 16.48 5.00
C ALA A 65 6.49 17.94 4.88
N GLN A 66 7.37 18.92 5.16
CA GLN A 66 7.03 20.33 5.01
C GLN A 66 6.81 20.75 3.55
N HIS A 67 7.53 20.12 2.61
CA HIS A 67 7.29 20.35 1.17
C HIS A 67 5.87 19.94 0.79
N GLU A 68 5.44 18.73 1.16
CA GLU A 68 4.11 18.24 0.87
C GLU A 68 3.01 19.10 1.52
N LEU A 69 3.17 19.40 2.81
CA LEU A 69 2.22 20.25 3.56
C LEU A 69 2.06 21.65 2.96
N ARG A 70 3.17 22.29 2.51
CA ARG A 70 3.12 23.60 1.84
C ARG A 70 2.39 23.59 0.51
N HIS A 71 2.33 22.42 -0.14
CA HIS A 71 1.55 22.22 -1.37
C HIS A 71 0.09 21.79 -1.09
N GLY A 72 -0.38 21.92 0.16
CA GLY A 72 -1.74 21.59 0.56
C GLY A 72 -2.02 20.09 0.60
N ARG A 73 -0.99 19.25 0.70
CA ARG A 73 -1.14 17.79 0.74
C ARG A 73 -0.99 17.26 2.16
N SER A 74 -1.94 16.44 2.60
CA SER A 74 -1.82 15.69 3.85
C SER A 74 -0.68 14.68 3.73
N VAL A 75 0.05 14.47 4.82
CA VAL A 75 1.22 13.59 4.87
C VAL A 75 0.97 12.43 5.82
N MET A 76 1.31 11.24 5.37
CA MET A 76 1.33 10.02 6.17
C MET A 76 2.77 9.72 6.63
N VAL A 77 2.92 9.47 7.92
CA VAL A 77 4.18 8.96 8.51
C VAL A 77 3.91 7.57 9.06
N GLN A 78 4.66 6.58 8.58
CA GLN A 78 4.49 5.17 8.92
C GLN A 78 5.83 4.54 9.28
N ARG A 79 5.85 3.61 10.23
CA ARG A 79 7.05 2.76 10.42
C ARG A 79 7.30 1.94 9.15
N TYR A 80 8.56 1.78 8.80
CA TYR A 80 8.93 0.86 7.74
C TYR A 80 8.90 -0.57 8.27
N LEU A 81 8.36 -1.48 7.49
CA LEU A 81 8.35 -2.90 7.82
C LEU A 81 9.56 -3.57 7.16
N ASP A 82 10.62 -3.79 7.92
CA ASP A 82 11.90 -4.29 7.38
C ASP A 82 11.76 -5.66 6.69
N ALA A 83 10.77 -6.46 7.08
CA ALA A 83 10.47 -7.73 6.44
C ALA A 83 10.21 -7.59 4.93
N ILE A 84 9.66 -6.46 4.48
CA ILE A 84 9.36 -6.20 3.06
C ILE A 84 10.62 -6.22 2.17
N ASP A 85 11.78 -5.87 2.73
CA ASP A 85 13.04 -5.88 2.00
C ASP A 85 13.49 -7.32 1.61
N GLN A 86 13.00 -8.32 2.33
CA GLN A 86 13.30 -9.73 2.13
C GLN A 86 12.18 -10.48 1.43
N THR A 87 10.93 -10.19 1.81
CA THR A 87 9.75 -10.95 1.36
C THR A 87 9.00 -10.28 0.23
N GLY A 88 9.26 -8.98 -0.01
CA GLY A 88 8.47 -8.20 -0.96
C GLY A 88 7.05 -7.90 -0.45
N GLU A 89 6.20 -7.49 -1.36
CA GLU A 89 4.78 -7.20 -1.17
C GLU A 89 3.95 -8.13 -2.05
N VAL A 90 2.84 -8.59 -1.54
CA VAL A 90 1.92 -9.49 -2.26
C VAL A 90 0.66 -8.75 -2.63
N SER A 91 0.33 -8.73 -3.92
CA SER A 91 -0.93 -8.23 -4.46
C SER A 91 -1.82 -9.38 -4.91
N LEU A 92 -3.03 -9.46 -4.37
CA LEU A 92 -4.06 -10.37 -4.85
C LEU A 92 -5.09 -9.58 -5.65
N VAL A 93 -5.30 -9.97 -6.89
CA VAL A 93 -6.26 -9.36 -7.80
C VAL A 93 -7.52 -10.21 -7.84
N PHE A 94 -8.65 -9.57 -7.57
CA PHE A 94 -9.97 -10.14 -7.67
C PHE A 94 -10.68 -9.55 -8.89
N LEU A 95 -11.38 -10.39 -9.62
CA LEU A 95 -12.21 -10.01 -10.77
C LEU A 95 -13.63 -10.51 -10.52
N ASN A 96 -14.62 -9.62 -10.64
CA ASN A 96 -16.03 -9.92 -10.32
C ASN A 96 -16.19 -10.65 -8.98
N GLY A 97 -15.38 -10.29 -7.99
CA GLY A 97 -15.45 -10.84 -6.64
C GLY A 97 -14.71 -12.16 -6.42
N ILE A 98 -14.07 -12.72 -7.44
CA ILE A 98 -13.34 -14.00 -7.36
C ILE A 98 -11.86 -13.73 -7.50
N VAL A 99 -11.03 -14.37 -6.67
CA VAL A 99 -9.57 -14.28 -6.80
C VAL A 99 -9.15 -14.79 -8.18
N SER A 100 -8.39 -13.98 -8.90
CA SER A 100 -7.95 -14.28 -10.25
C SER A 100 -6.49 -14.66 -10.32
N TYR A 101 -5.62 -13.86 -9.70
CA TYR A 101 -4.19 -14.12 -9.65
C TYR A 101 -3.51 -13.34 -8.51
N ARG A 102 -2.30 -13.74 -8.25
CA ARG A 102 -1.38 -13.16 -7.28
C ARG A 102 -0.14 -12.62 -7.98
N VAL A 103 0.35 -11.49 -7.52
CA VAL A 103 1.61 -10.90 -7.97
C VAL A 103 2.49 -10.62 -6.76
N GLU A 104 3.75 -10.96 -6.83
CA GLU A 104 4.76 -10.59 -5.85
C GLU A 104 5.59 -9.43 -6.38
N LYS A 105 5.68 -8.37 -5.59
CA LYS A 105 6.39 -7.15 -5.94
C LYS A 105 7.61 -6.97 -5.06
N GLN A 106 8.66 -6.43 -5.67
CA GLN A 106 9.84 -6.03 -4.95
C GLN A 106 9.57 -4.78 -4.09
N ALA A 107 10.22 -4.68 -2.93
CA ALA A 107 10.16 -3.49 -2.08
C ALA A 107 10.65 -2.25 -2.84
N MET A 108 9.74 -1.30 -3.13
CA MET A 108 10.06 -0.08 -3.88
C MET A 108 11.06 0.84 -3.15
N LEU A 109 11.11 0.77 -1.83
CA LEU A 109 11.94 1.62 -0.98
C LEU A 109 13.18 0.89 -0.44
N HIS A 110 13.54 -0.25 -1.05
CA HIS A 110 14.74 -0.98 -0.67
C HIS A 110 15.97 -0.08 -0.88
N PRO A 111 16.92 0.00 0.09
CA PRO A 111 18.08 0.89 0.01
C PRO A 111 18.93 0.73 -1.25
N ARG A 112 18.97 -0.48 -1.83
CA ARG A 112 19.73 -0.78 -3.08
C ARG A 112 19.15 -0.11 -4.34
N TYR A 113 17.90 0.38 -4.28
CA TYR A 113 17.18 0.95 -5.43
C TYR A 113 16.94 2.46 -5.27
N ARG A 114 17.70 3.13 -4.41
CA ARG A 114 17.68 4.58 -4.26
C ARG A 114 18.34 5.27 -5.45
N ASN A 115 17.60 5.42 -6.53
CA ASN A 115 17.87 6.44 -7.53
C ASN A 115 16.83 7.54 -7.36
N GLU A 116 17.24 8.67 -6.81
CA GLU A 116 16.35 9.81 -6.47
C GLU A 116 15.62 10.41 -7.68
N ASN A 117 16.09 10.13 -8.90
CA ASN A 117 15.57 10.69 -10.15
C ASN A 117 14.79 9.69 -11.03
N GLU A 118 14.65 8.44 -10.63
CA GLU A 118 13.92 7.45 -11.40
C GLU A 118 12.49 7.27 -10.88
N VAL A 119 11.55 7.20 -11.83
CA VAL A 119 10.20 6.70 -11.54
C VAL A 119 10.36 5.31 -10.93
N LYS A 120 9.90 5.14 -9.68
CA LYS A 120 9.96 3.85 -8.99
C LYS A 120 9.12 2.85 -9.79
N VAL A 121 9.78 1.93 -10.46
CA VAL A 121 9.10 0.88 -11.22
C VAL A 121 8.77 -0.26 -10.26
N GLU A 122 7.51 -0.64 -10.20
CA GLU A 122 7.09 -1.84 -9.49
C GLU A 122 7.61 -3.07 -10.24
N ASN A 123 8.66 -3.69 -9.71
CA ASN A 123 9.22 -4.92 -10.27
C ASN A 123 8.41 -6.12 -9.77
N VAL A 124 7.73 -6.79 -10.70
CA VAL A 124 7.10 -8.07 -10.44
C VAL A 124 8.17 -9.14 -10.37
N LEU A 125 8.26 -9.83 -9.24
CA LEU A 125 9.24 -10.89 -9.00
C LEU A 125 8.71 -12.26 -9.37
N ASN A 126 7.44 -12.52 -9.09
CA ASN A 126 6.87 -13.85 -9.20
C ASN A 126 5.35 -13.80 -9.41
N ASN A 127 4.84 -14.77 -10.16
CA ASN A 127 3.42 -14.99 -10.45
C ASN A 127 3.03 -16.43 -10.09
N ARG A 128 3.20 -16.82 -8.82
CA ARG A 128 2.73 -18.13 -8.32
C ARG A 128 1.26 -18.06 -7.87
N PRO A 129 0.57 -19.19 -7.78
CA PRO A 129 -0.74 -19.22 -7.12
C PRO A 129 -0.64 -18.67 -5.68
N PRO A 130 -1.70 -18.00 -5.18
CA PRO A 130 -1.75 -17.56 -3.80
C PRO A 130 -1.71 -18.75 -2.84
N SER A 131 -1.07 -18.58 -1.69
CA SER A 131 -1.15 -19.55 -0.60
C SER A 131 -2.52 -19.48 0.09
N GLU A 132 -2.86 -20.53 0.82
CA GLU A 132 -4.11 -20.56 1.62
C GLU A 132 -4.17 -19.39 2.62
N HIS A 133 -3.06 -19.09 3.28
CA HIS A 133 -2.96 -17.96 4.21
C HIS A 133 -3.19 -16.61 3.53
N GLU A 134 -2.57 -16.38 2.36
CA GLU A 134 -2.78 -15.16 1.59
C GLU A 134 -4.25 -15.02 1.17
N LEU A 135 -4.90 -16.12 0.78
CA LEU A 135 -6.32 -16.14 0.42
C LEU A 135 -7.22 -15.81 1.61
N VAL A 136 -7.02 -16.46 2.75
CA VAL A 136 -7.81 -16.23 3.97
C VAL A 136 -7.69 -14.74 4.39
N TRP A 137 -6.49 -14.18 4.36
CA TRP A 137 -6.28 -12.77 4.69
C TRP A 137 -6.94 -11.83 3.70
N ALA A 138 -6.80 -12.07 2.40
CA ALA A 138 -7.41 -11.24 1.38
C ALA A 138 -8.93 -11.28 1.43
N GLU A 139 -9.54 -12.45 1.63
CA GLU A 139 -10.99 -12.57 1.80
C GLU A 139 -11.49 -11.85 3.04
N ARG A 140 -10.76 -11.92 4.16
CA ARG A 140 -11.09 -11.15 5.37
C ARG A 140 -11.05 -9.64 5.10
N VAL A 141 -10.04 -9.16 4.37
CA VAL A 141 -9.96 -7.75 3.96
C VAL A 141 -11.15 -7.37 3.11
N ARG A 142 -11.54 -8.20 2.14
CA ARG A 142 -12.68 -7.95 1.26
C ARG A 142 -14.01 -7.97 2.00
N GLN A 143 -14.21 -8.84 2.98
CA GLN A 143 -15.41 -8.82 3.83
C GLN A 143 -15.55 -7.44 4.52
N VAL A 144 -14.48 -6.95 5.14
CA VAL A 144 -14.46 -5.62 5.76
C VAL A 144 -14.69 -4.52 4.73
N LEU A 145 -14.10 -4.63 3.53
CA LEU A 145 -14.34 -3.68 2.43
C LEU A 145 -15.82 -3.58 2.08
N HIS A 146 -16.49 -4.72 1.90
CA HIS A 146 -17.92 -4.77 1.58
C HIS A 146 -18.79 -4.17 2.70
N GLU A 147 -18.44 -4.42 3.97
CA GLU A 147 -19.11 -3.79 5.12
C GLU A 147 -19.00 -2.26 5.05
N VAL A 148 -17.78 -1.75 4.86
CA VAL A 148 -17.52 -0.31 4.76
C VAL A 148 -18.24 0.32 3.57
N ILE A 149 -18.25 -0.33 2.41
CA ILE A 149 -18.98 0.15 1.22
C ILE A 149 -20.48 0.23 1.52
N ARG A 150 -21.04 -0.82 2.10
CA ARG A 150 -22.47 -0.86 2.46
C ARG A 150 -22.83 0.21 3.48
N GLU A 151 -22.00 0.39 4.51
CA GLU A 151 -22.19 1.47 5.50
C GLU A 151 -22.17 2.87 4.88
N ARG A 152 -21.28 3.09 3.90
CA ARG A 152 -21.08 4.39 3.26
C ARG A 152 -22.07 4.70 2.15
N THR A 153 -22.52 3.70 1.42
CA THR A 153 -23.33 3.88 0.20
C THR A 153 -24.76 3.36 0.35
N GLY A 154 -25.04 2.58 1.40
CA GLY A 154 -26.32 1.88 1.58
C GLY A 154 -26.53 0.73 0.60
N ARG A 155 -25.53 0.31 -0.15
CA ARG A 155 -25.63 -0.70 -1.20
C ARG A 155 -24.45 -1.67 -1.16
N ASP A 156 -24.72 -2.92 -1.51
CA ASP A 156 -23.67 -3.88 -1.87
C ASP A 156 -23.28 -3.66 -3.32
N HIS A 157 -22.00 -3.37 -3.54
CA HIS A 157 -21.43 -3.23 -4.87
C HIS A 157 -20.42 -4.34 -5.11
N LEU A 158 -20.72 -5.18 -6.10
CA LEU A 158 -19.71 -6.09 -6.63
C LEU A 158 -18.78 -5.30 -7.53
N MET A 159 -17.50 -5.20 -7.16
CA MET A 159 -16.49 -4.53 -7.97
C MET A 159 -16.15 -5.35 -9.19
N LEU A 160 -15.89 -4.69 -10.34
CA LEU A 160 -15.33 -5.35 -11.52
C LEU A 160 -13.96 -5.93 -11.18
N PHE A 161 -13.16 -5.14 -10.46
CA PHE A 161 -11.91 -5.59 -9.88
C PHE A 161 -11.71 -4.95 -8.50
N ASP A 162 -10.96 -5.62 -7.68
CA ASP A 162 -10.29 -5.06 -6.51
C ASP A 162 -8.92 -5.72 -6.34
N ARG A 163 -7.97 -4.97 -5.76
CA ARG A 163 -6.63 -5.48 -5.46
C ARG A 163 -6.37 -5.28 -3.98
N VAL A 164 -5.95 -6.34 -3.33
CA VAL A 164 -5.54 -6.33 -1.92
C VAL A 164 -4.03 -6.50 -1.85
N ASP A 165 -3.34 -5.51 -1.31
CA ASP A 165 -1.88 -5.52 -1.13
C ASP A 165 -1.56 -5.83 0.33
N LEU A 166 -0.84 -6.93 0.52
CA LEU A 166 -0.43 -7.47 1.82
C LEU A 166 1.09 -7.44 1.95
N VAL A 167 1.57 -7.05 3.11
CA VAL A 167 2.98 -7.17 3.48
C VAL A 167 3.11 -8.25 4.53
N PRO A 168 3.90 -9.31 4.31
CA PRO A 168 4.20 -10.28 5.35
C PRO A 168 4.84 -9.59 6.55
N ALA A 169 4.39 -9.93 7.74
CA ALA A 169 4.95 -9.43 8.98
C ALA A 169 6.28 -10.14 9.31
N ALA A 170 7.05 -9.57 10.23
CA ALA A 170 8.23 -10.23 10.75
C ALA A 170 7.84 -11.52 11.49
N LYS A 171 8.76 -12.48 11.55
CA LYS A 171 8.51 -13.82 12.12
C LYS A 171 7.98 -13.80 13.56
N ASP A 172 8.40 -12.80 14.34
CA ASP A 172 8.03 -12.65 15.75
C ASP A 172 6.88 -11.66 15.96
N ASP A 173 6.26 -11.17 14.86
CA ASP A 173 5.11 -10.28 14.94
C ASP A 173 3.84 -11.10 15.24
N PRO A 174 2.93 -10.60 16.09
CA PRO A 174 1.67 -11.27 16.37
C PRO A 174 0.72 -11.35 15.16
N ASN A 175 0.94 -10.50 14.16
CA ASN A 175 0.21 -10.55 12.90
C ASN A 175 1.00 -11.34 11.86
N GLU A 176 0.31 -12.00 10.96
CA GLU A 176 0.92 -12.71 9.84
C GLU A 176 1.16 -11.77 8.65
N PHE A 177 0.22 -10.86 8.43
CA PHE A 177 0.29 -9.85 7.39
C PHE A 177 -0.19 -8.49 7.90
N TYR A 178 0.29 -7.44 7.25
CA TYR A 178 -0.27 -6.10 7.34
C TYR A 178 -0.94 -5.73 6.02
N LEU A 179 -2.13 -5.15 6.12
CA LEU A 179 -2.80 -4.53 4.98
C LEU A 179 -2.06 -3.24 4.62
N MET A 180 -1.51 -3.20 3.41
CA MET A 180 -0.83 -2.03 2.87
C MET A 180 -1.81 -1.13 2.10
N GLU A 181 -2.59 -1.73 1.20
CA GLU A 181 -3.49 -1.01 0.31
C GLU A 181 -4.68 -1.88 -0.10
N ILE A 182 -5.81 -1.22 -0.35
CA ILE A 182 -6.93 -1.76 -1.12
C ILE A 182 -7.13 -0.82 -2.30
N SER A 183 -6.91 -1.31 -3.51
CA SER A 183 -7.05 -0.53 -4.73
C SER A 183 -8.34 -0.89 -5.44
N LEU A 184 -9.21 0.11 -5.64
CA LEU A 184 -10.54 -0.04 -6.26
C LEU A 184 -10.68 0.74 -7.56
N ILE A 185 -9.85 1.76 -7.77
CA ILE A 185 -9.89 2.67 -8.91
C ILE A 185 -8.45 2.99 -9.30
N ASP A 186 -8.19 3.05 -10.61
CA ASP A 186 -6.88 3.42 -11.18
C ASP A 186 -5.70 2.54 -10.69
N SER A 187 -5.99 1.24 -10.52
CA SER A 187 -5.01 0.28 -10.06
C SER A 187 -4.17 -0.28 -11.20
N SER A 188 -2.87 -0.46 -10.95
CA SER A 188 -2.09 -1.40 -11.74
C SER A 188 -2.60 -2.81 -11.46
N LEU A 189 -3.09 -3.50 -12.49
CA LEU A 189 -3.53 -4.89 -12.40
C LEU A 189 -2.43 -5.86 -12.87
N TYR A 190 -1.22 -5.37 -13.18
CA TYR A 190 -0.08 -6.19 -13.62
C TYR A 190 -0.42 -7.15 -14.77
N LEU A 191 -1.25 -6.69 -15.71
CA LEU A 191 -1.72 -7.52 -16.82
C LEU A 191 -0.59 -8.05 -17.70
N SER A 192 0.53 -7.33 -17.75
CA SER A 192 1.74 -7.73 -18.49
C SER A 192 2.59 -8.77 -17.78
N ALA A 193 2.32 -9.07 -16.51
CA ALA A 193 3.08 -10.06 -15.75
C ALA A 193 2.84 -11.50 -16.25
N ASP A 194 1.66 -11.75 -16.83
CA ASP A 194 1.28 -13.01 -17.46
C ASP A 194 0.23 -12.72 -18.55
N PRO A 195 0.39 -13.22 -19.78
CA PRO A 195 -0.62 -13.06 -20.84
C PRO A 195 -2.02 -13.51 -20.44
N GLN A 196 -2.14 -14.55 -19.62
CA GLN A 196 -3.43 -15.02 -19.10
C GLN A 196 -4.16 -13.99 -18.24
N ASN A 197 -3.45 -13.07 -17.60
CA ASN A 197 -4.09 -12.04 -16.76
C ASN A 197 -4.91 -11.07 -17.62
N LEU A 198 -4.42 -10.75 -18.82
CA LEU A 198 -5.16 -9.92 -19.77
C LEU A 198 -6.44 -10.61 -20.26
N GLU A 199 -6.35 -11.90 -20.59
CA GLU A 199 -7.52 -12.70 -21.01
C GLU A 199 -8.57 -12.76 -19.90
N LYS A 200 -8.16 -13.10 -18.68
CA LYS A 200 -9.06 -13.13 -17.50
C LYS A 200 -9.75 -11.79 -17.25
N PHE A 201 -9.03 -10.69 -17.43
CA PHE A 201 -9.61 -9.36 -17.24
C PHE A 201 -10.61 -9.02 -18.36
N ALA A 202 -10.30 -9.35 -19.61
CA ALA A 202 -11.21 -9.19 -20.74
C ALA A 202 -12.51 -10.00 -20.54
N ASP A 203 -12.40 -11.26 -20.10
CA ASP A 203 -13.54 -12.11 -19.79
C ASP A 203 -14.39 -11.54 -18.66
N ALA A 204 -13.75 -11.00 -17.61
CA ALA A 204 -14.47 -10.36 -16.51
C ALA A 204 -15.27 -9.13 -16.97
N ILE A 205 -14.74 -8.33 -17.90
CA ILE A 205 -15.46 -7.22 -18.52
C ILE A 205 -16.62 -7.74 -19.34
N ALA A 206 -16.42 -8.76 -20.18
CA ALA A 206 -17.45 -9.32 -21.03
C ALA A 206 -18.62 -9.88 -20.21
N VAL A 207 -18.34 -10.63 -19.16
CA VAL A 207 -19.36 -11.11 -18.21
C VAL A 207 -20.14 -9.94 -17.60
N ARG A 208 -19.43 -8.89 -17.16
CA ARG A 208 -20.07 -7.73 -16.53
C ARG A 208 -20.95 -6.93 -17.50
N ALA A 209 -20.54 -6.83 -18.76
CA ALA A 209 -21.30 -6.14 -19.80
C ALA A 209 -22.58 -6.87 -20.22
N SER A 210 -22.74 -8.15 -19.83
CA SER A 210 -23.93 -8.96 -20.09
C SER A 210 -24.98 -8.88 -18.98
N TRP A 211 -24.75 -8.18 -17.90
CA TRP A 211 -25.66 -7.95 -16.77
C TRP A 211 -26.48 -6.68 -16.98
#